data_110d31e57f6f6be8454953fcd577eb71
#
_entry.id   110d31e57f6f6be8454953fcd577eb71
#
_cell.length_a   1.000
_cell.length_b   1.000
_cell.length_c   1.000
_cell.angle_alpha   90.00
_cell.angle_beta   90.00
_cell.angle_gamma   90.00
#
_symmetry.space_group_name_H-M   'P 1'
#
loop_
_entity.id
_entity.type
_entity.pdbx_description
1 polymer ?
#
loop_
_entity_poly.entity_id
_entity_poly.type
_entity_poly.pdbx_seq_one_letter_code
_entity_poly.pdbx_strand_id
1 'polypeptide(L)'
;MNKRWTEHFKADLPTFYDATRKFYAKELKPAEYKGVSGGFGCYGERGGETTMIRLRFTGGILEREDLIQLREAIKKYNLKFVHFTTCQSVQFHHLKENQILGLMMDCYEQGILTRGAGSDFPRNITAPALRGVDPLEYFDITELVKEAADYLLSFIGVVELPRKLKVSFKNTGTNAPHT
;
A
#
# COMPACT_ATOMS: atom_id res chain seq x y z
N MET A 1 12.82 -2.84 2.21
CA MET A 1 12.23 -1.49 2.51
C MET A 1 12.47 -0.53 1.35
N ASN A 2 11.43 0.17 0.90
CA ASN A 2 11.44 1.02 -0.31
C ASN A 2 11.79 2.50 0.01
N LYS A 3 12.85 2.75 0.80
CA LYS A 3 13.23 4.12 1.22
C LYS A 3 13.39 5.10 0.05
N ARG A 4 13.94 4.65 -1.07
CA ARG A 4 14.05 5.48 -2.29
C ARG A 4 12.69 6.03 -2.73
N TRP A 5 11.67 5.20 -2.77
CA TRP A 5 10.35 5.58 -3.23
C TRP A 5 9.56 6.37 -2.19
N THR A 6 9.70 6.05 -0.89
CA THR A 6 9.07 6.87 0.15
C THR A 6 9.66 8.27 0.17
N GLU A 7 10.96 8.44 0.04
CA GLU A 7 11.57 9.77 -0.10
C GLU A 7 11.10 10.50 -1.37
N HIS A 8 11.04 9.79 -2.51
CA HIS A 8 10.54 10.37 -3.76
C HIS A 8 9.10 10.91 -3.63
N PHE A 9 8.20 10.15 -3.02
CA PHE A 9 6.80 10.54 -2.86
C PHE A 9 6.51 11.39 -1.61
N LYS A 10 7.50 11.70 -0.81
CA LYS A 10 7.33 12.49 0.42
C LYS A 10 6.83 13.91 0.15
N ALA A 11 7.21 14.47 -1.00
CA ALA A 11 6.75 15.79 -1.45
C ALA A 11 5.22 15.86 -1.67
N ASP A 12 4.55 14.72 -1.89
CA ASP A 12 3.10 14.65 -2.09
C ASP A 12 2.31 14.70 -0.76
N LEU A 13 2.95 14.41 0.38
CA LEU A 13 2.28 14.28 1.69
C LEU A 13 1.50 15.51 2.15
N PRO A 14 1.94 16.76 1.92
CA PRO A 14 1.16 17.94 2.30
C PRO A 14 -0.25 17.93 1.70
N THR A 15 -0.39 17.51 0.43
CA THR A 15 -1.70 17.38 -0.25
C THR A 15 -2.59 16.34 0.45
N PHE A 16 -2.02 15.21 0.84
CA PHE A 16 -2.74 14.18 1.58
C PHE A 16 -3.20 14.68 2.96
N TYR A 17 -2.33 15.37 3.69
CA TYR A 17 -2.64 15.88 5.03
C TYR A 17 -3.73 16.94 5.01
N ASP A 18 -3.68 17.89 4.08
CA ASP A 18 -4.72 18.90 3.91
C ASP A 18 -6.08 18.26 3.60
N ALA A 19 -6.12 17.38 2.60
CA ALA A 19 -7.34 16.67 2.23
C ALA A 19 -7.90 15.82 3.39
N THR A 20 -7.04 15.17 4.17
CA THR A 20 -7.46 14.36 5.32
C THR A 20 -8.07 15.21 6.42
N ARG A 21 -7.44 16.34 6.77
CA ARG A 21 -8.01 17.27 7.76
C ARG A 21 -9.37 17.81 7.32
N LYS A 22 -9.49 18.25 6.06
CA LYS A 22 -10.76 18.72 5.49
C LYS A 22 -11.85 17.64 5.49
N PHE A 23 -11.48 16.38 5.24
CA PHE A 23 -12.42 15.27 5.31
C PHE A 23 -12.96 15.08 6.73
N TYR A 24 -12.11 15.07 7.75
CA TYR A 24 -12.56 14.94 9.15
C TYR A 24 -13.30 16.19 9.66
N ALA A 25 -12.97 17.37 9.15
CA ALA A 25 -13.72 18.60 9.39
C ALA A 25 -15.07 18.65 8.65
N LYS A 26 -15.41 17.61 7.84
CA LYS A 26 -16.62 17.54 7.00
C LYS A 26 -16.67 18.62 5.89
N GLU A 27 -15.53 19.18 5.52
CA GLU A 27 -15.39 20.15 4.43
C GLU A 27 -15.27 19.47 3.06
N LEU A 28 -14.82 18.21 3.02
CA LEU A 28 -14.78 17.38 1.82
C LEU A 28 -15.77 16.22 1.90
N LYS A 29 -16.51 16.00 0.82
CA LYS A 29 -17.34 14.80 0.67
C LYS A 29 -16.48 13.55 0.49
N PRO A 30 -16.97 12.35 0.87
CA PRO A 30 -16.20 11.09 0.72
C PRO A 30 -15.67 10.83 -0.70
N ALA A 31 -16.40 11.24 -1.74
CA ALA A 31 -15.98 11.07 -3.13
C ALA A 31 -14.81 12.00 -3.50
N GLU A 32 -14.84 13.25 -3.04
CA GLU A 32 -13.78 14.24 -3.24
C GLU A 32 -12.51 13.82 -2.48
N TYR A 33 -12.67 13.42 -1.22
CA TYR A 33 -11.57 12.88 -0.43
C TYR A 33 -10.93 11.66 -1.10
N LYS A 34 -11.74 10.71 -1.59
CA LYS A 34 -11.25 9.54 -2.33
C LYS A 34 -10.44 9.92 -3.57
N GLY A 35 -10.79 11.00 -4.26
CA GLY A 35 -10.06 11.51 -5.42
C GLY A 35 -8.59 11.81 -5.08
N VAL A 36 -8.34 12.39 -3.92
CA VAL A 36 -6.99 12.71 -3.43
C VAL A 36 -6.36 11.52 -2.70
N SER A 37 -7.03 11.06 -1.64
CA SER A 37 -6.46 10.08 -0.70
C SER A 37 -6.28 8.67 -1.29
N GLY A 38 -7.09 8.32 -2.29
CA GLY A 38 -7.02 7.00 -2.93
C GLY A 38 -5.67 6.70 -3.54
N GLY A 39 -5.00 7.71 -4.12
CA GLY A 39 -3.64 7.60 -4.63
C GLY A 39 -2.59 7.29 -3.57
N PHE A 40 -2.87 7.65 -2.31
CA PHE A 40 -2.05 7.33 -1.14
C PHE A 40 -2.45 6.00 -0.47
N GLY A 41 -3.36 5.25 -1.09
CA GLY A 41 -3.87 3.99 -0.52
C GLY A 41 -4.84 4.19 0.64
N CYS A 42 -5.31 5.41 0.86
CA CYS A 42 -6.22 5.75 1.95
C CYS A 42 -7.64 6.01 1.44
N TYR A 43 -8.64 5.56 2.19
CA TYR A 43 -10.05 5.72 1.84
C TYR A 43 -10.89 6.01 3.09
N GLY A 44 -11.87 6.91 2.94
CA GLY A 44 -12.95 7.03 3.93
C GLY A 44 -13.79 5.76 3.98
N GLU A 45 -14.15 5.31 5.16
CA GLU A 45 -15.03 4.17 5.38
C GLU A 45 -16.50 4.59 5.40
N ARG A 46 -17.42 3.62 5.39
CA ARG A 46 -18.86 3.91 5.47
C ARG A 46 -19.18 4.71 6.72
N GLY A 47 -19.99 5.75 6.57
CA GLY A 47 -20.30 6.69 7.64
C GLY A 47 -19.39 7.92 7.69
N GLY A 48 -18.21 7.89 7.06
CA GLY A 48 -17.32 9.05 6.99
C GLY A 48 -16.69 9.47 8.33
N GLU A 49 -16.67 8.54 9.30
CA GLU A 49 -16.12 8.80 10.65
C GLU A 49 -14.70 8.27 10.80
N THR A 50 -14.31 7.33 9.93
CA THR A 50 -13.02 6.66 9.98
C THR A 50 -12.46 6.48 8.57
N THR A 51 -11.17 6.17 8.51
CA THR A 51 -10.45 5.85 7.27
C THR A 51 -9.78 4.48 7.37
N MET A 52 -9.44 3.92 6.22
CA MET A 52 -8.53 2.78 6.10
C MET A 52 -7.28 3.19 5.33
N ILE A 53 -6.17 2.54 5.62
CA ILE A 53 -4.93 2.65 4.85
C ILE A 53 -4.50 1.29 4.32
N ARG A 54 -3.92 1.27 3.13
CA ARG A 54 -3.33 0.07 2.51
C ARG A 54 -1.85 0.27 2.30
N LEU A 55 -1.07 -0.64 2.86
CA LEU A 55 0.38 -0.70 2.75
C LEU A 55 0.77 -1.66 1.63
N ARG A 56 1.77 -1.30 0.83
CA ARG A 56 2.28 -2.15 -0.26
C ARG A 56 3.48 -2.94 0.22
N PHE A 57 3.43 -4.25 -0.03
CA PHE A 57 4.57 -5.15 0.16
C PHE A 57 4.76 -5.93 -1.14
N THR A 58 5.81 -5.61 -1.87
CA THR A 58 6.08 -6.15 -3.20
C THR A 58 6.10 -7.67 -3.19
N GLY A 59 5.21 -8.28 -3.98
CA GLY A 59 5.05 -9.73 -4.03
C GLY A 59 4.64 -10.36 -2.70
N GLY A 60 4.14 -9.57 -1.73
CA GLY A 60 3.72 -10.06 -0.42
C GLY A 60 4.86 -10.42 0.53
N ILE A 61 6.10 -10.04 0.24
CA ILE A 61 7.22 -10.26 1.17
C ILE A 61 7.11 -9.27 2.32
N LEU A 62 7.08 -9.79 3.53
CA LEU A 62 7.21 -9.08 4.78
C LEU A 62 8.52 -9.53 5.44
N GLU A 63 9.51 -8.65 5.43
CA GLU A 63 10.75 -8.89 6.14
C GLU A 63 10.52 -8.79 7.66
N ARG A 64 11.47 -9.29 8.43
CA ARG A 64 11.38 -9.23 9.90
C ARG A 64 11.20 -7.80 10.41
N GLU A 65 11.89 -6.85 9.80
CA GLU A 65 11.83 -5.43 10.12
C GLU A 65 10.44 -4.85 9.83
N ASP A 66 9.81 -5.23 8.72
CA ASP A 66 8.45 -4.81 8.38
C ASP A 66 7.44 -5.29 9.44
N LEU A 67 7.58 -6.55 9.90
CA LEU A 67 6.71 -7.11 10.95
C LEU A 67 6.90 -6.39 12.29
N ILE A 68 8.13 -6.01 12.64
CA ILE A 68 8.41 -5.22 13.84
C ILE A 68 7.73 -3.86 13.73
N GLN A 69 7.86 -3.18 12.60
CA GLN A 69 7.26 -1.87 12.36
C GLN A 69 5.72 -1.93 12.39
N LEU A 70 5.12 -2.94 11.78
CA LEU A 70 3.67 -3.16 11.86
C LEU A 70 3.21 -3.36 13.30
N ARG A 71 3.94 -4.16 14.09
CA ARG A 71 3.65 -4.38 15.50
C ARG A 71 3.74 -3.08 16.32
N GLU A 72 4.79 -2.29 16.11
CA GLU A 72 4.94 -1.02 16.82
C GLU A 72 3.85 0.00 16.40
N ALA A 73 3.47 0.05 15.12
CA ALA A 73 2.35 0.86 14.68
C ALA A 73 1.02 0.44 15.34
N ILE A 74 0.75 -0.87 15.45
CA ILE A 74 -0.43 -1.41 16.13
C ILE A 74 -0.46 -0.92 17.58
N LYS A 75 0.65 -0.99 18.31
CA LYS A 75 0.75 -0.53 19.69
C LYS A 75 0.62 1.00 19.81
N LYS A 76 1.40 1.75 19.01
CA LYS A 76 1.47 3.22 19.06
C LYS A 76 0.11 3.86 18.80
N TYR A 77 -0.62 3.35 17.82
CA TYR A 77 -1.92 3.88 17.39
C TYR A 77 -3.11 3.12 17.96
N ASN A 78 -2.89 2.14 18.85
CA ASN A 78 -3.94 1.29 19.44
C ASN A 78 -4.87 0.70 18.38
N LEU A 79 -4.28 0.14 17.32
CA LEU A 79 -5.03 -0.46 16.21
C LEU A 79 -5.58 -1.83 16.64
N LYS A 80 -6.84 -2.10 16.29
CA LYS A 80 -7.54 -3.29 16.80
C LYS A 80 -7.17 -4.56 16.05
N PHE A 81 -6.91 -4.46 14.77
CA PHE A 81 -6.54 -5.58 13.91
C PHE A 81 -5.85 -5.12 12.64
N VAL A 82 -5.19 -6.05 11.98
CA VAL A 82 -4.58 -5.90 10.67
C VAL A 82 -5.24 -6.87 9.70
N HIS A 83 -5.46 -6.43 8.46
CA HIS A 83 -6.05 -7.25 7.42
C HIS A 83 -5.02 -7.52 6.30
N PHE A 84 -4.70 -8.79 6.08
CA PHE A 84 -3.93 -9.26 4.94
C PHE A 84 -4.86 -9.50 3.75
N THR A 85 -4.54 -8.91 2.60
CA THR A 85 -5.41 -8.95 1.43
C THR A 85 -4.95 -9.99 0.41
N THR A 86 -5.86 -10.44 -0.46
CA THR A 86 -5.53 -11.32 -1.59
C THR A 86 -4.58 -10.66 -2.61
N CYS A 87 -4.49 -9.33 -2.62
CA CYS A 87 -3.48 -8.60 -3.41
C CYS A 87 -2.15 -8.43 -2.66
N GLN A 88 -1.88 -9.26 -1.65
CA GLN A 88 -0.64 -9.30 -0.89
C GLN A 88 -0.26 -7.91 -0.34
N SER A 89 -1.25 -7.23 0.23
CA SER A 89 -1.11 -5.93 0.89
C SER A 89 -1.61 -6.04 2.32
N VAL A 90 -1.19 -5.12 3.17
CA VAL A 90 -1.66 -5.02 4.55
C VAL A 90 -2.58 -3.81 4.67
N GLN A 91 -3.67 -3.94 5.42
CA GLN A 91 -4.60 -2.84 5.67
C GLN A 91 -4.82 -2.65 7.17
N PHE A 92 -4.90 -1.38 7.56
CA PHE A 92 -5.45 -0.97 8.84
C PHE A 92 -6.77 -0.25 8.62
N HIS A 93 -7.73 -0.50 9.47
CA HIS A 93 -9.10 -0.01 9.39
C HIS A 93 -9.50 0.80 10.62
N HIS A 94 -10.60 1.53 10.50
CA HIS A 94 -11.21 2.31 11.57
C HIS A 94 -10.27 3.35 12.19
N LEU A 95 -9.40 3.93 11.35
CA LEU A 95 -8.45 4.95 11.78
C LEU A 95 -9.17 6.29 11.96
N LYS A 96 -8.85 6.98 13.04
CA LYS A 96 -9.23 8.37 13.28
C LYS A 96 -8.17 9.33 12.72
N GLU A 97 -8.48 10.61 12.63
CA GLU A 97 -7.63 11.63 12.01
C GLU A 97 -6.17 11.57 12.49
N ASN A 98 -5.97 11.67 13.81
CA ASN A 98 -4.63 11.65 14.40
C ASN A 98 -3.87 10.33 14.13
N GLN A 99 -4.59 9.20 14.08
CA GLN A 99 -4.01 7.90 13.78
C GLN A 99 -3.55 7.82 12.32
N ILE A 100 -4.41 8.20 11.36
CA ILE A 100 -4.04 8.11 9.94
C ILE A 100 -2.93 9.09 9.56
N LEU A 101 -2.94 10.31 10.11
CA LEU A 101 -1.90 11.30 9.84
C LEU A 101 -0.53 10.86 10.40
N GLY A 102 -0.51 10.37 11.64
CA GLY A 102 0.73 9.86 12.25
C GLY A 102 1.22 8.58 11.58
N LEU A 103 0.33 7.62 11.31
CA LEU A 103 0.69 6.36 10.67
C LEU A 103 1.24 6.57 9.26
N MET A 104 0.68 7.50 8.48
CA MET A 104 1.19 7.85 7.15
C MET A 104 2.65 8.35 7.23
N MET A 105 2.94 9.24 8.18
CA MET A 105 4.31 9.73 8.38
C MET A 105 5.26 8.60 8.76
N ASP A 106 4.90 7.80 9.78
CA ASP A 106 5.71 6.67 10.21
C ASP A 106 6.01 5.70 9.06
N CYS A 107 5.01 5.39 8.22
CA CYS A 107 5.21 4.54 7.05
C CYS A 107 6.28 5.10 6.12
N TYR A 108 6.22 6.40 5.80
CA TYR A 108 7.19 7.03 4.91
C TYR A 108 8.59 7.09 5.51
N GLU A 109 8.72 7.38 6.80
CA GLU A 109 10.01 7.39 7.50
C GLU A 109 10.65 5.99 7.57
N GLN A 110 9.83 4.98 7.67
CA GLN A 110 10.27 3.57 7.76
C GLN A 110 10.44 2.90 6.39
N GLY A 111 10.10 3.55 5.30
CA GLY A 111 10.20 2.99 3.95
C GLY A 111 9.06 2.04 3.57
N ILE A 112 7.91 2.13 4.24
CA ILE A 112 6.69 1.39 3.91
C ILE A 112 5.86 2.20 2.93
N LEU A 113 5.64 1.66 1.73
CA LEU A 113 4.90 2.33 0.68
C LEU A 113 3.39 2.24 0.86
N THR A 114 2.73 3.38 0.65
CA THR A 114 1.27 3.47 0.53
C THR A 114 0.86 4.02 -0.84
N ARG A 115 1.73 4.80 -1.48
CA ARG A 115 1.50 5.45 -2.77
C ARG A 115 1.21 4.40 -3.86
N GLY A 116 0.17 4.62 -4.65
CA GLY A 116 -0.30 3.67 -5.65
C GLY A 116 -0.97 2.40 -5.09
N ALA A 117 -1.15 2.28 -3.77
CA ALA A 117 -1.92 1.16 -3.20
C ALA A 117 -3.42 1.27 -3.44
N GLY A 118 -3.88 2.41 -3.94
CA GLY A 118 -5.27 2.66 -4.32
C GLY A 118 -5.40 3.40 -5.64
N SER A 119 -6.62 3.83 -6.00
CA SER A 119 -6.95 4.57 -7.23
C SER A 119 -6.51 3.88 -8.53
N ASP A 120 -6.43 4.63 -9.61
CA ASP A 120 -6.11 4.14 -10.94
C ASP A 120 -4.61 4.25 -11.24
N PHE A 121 -3.82 3.59 -10.40
CA PHE A 121 -2.37 3.46 -10.49
C PHE A 121 -1.95 2.01 -10.70
N PRO A 122 -0.67 1.78 -11.08
CA PRO A 122 -0.07 0.45 -10.97
C PRO A 122 -0.12 -0.02 -9.52
N ARG A 123 -0.85 -1.13 -9.31
CA ARG A 123 -1.11 -1.68 -7.97
C ARG A 123 0.08 -2.52 -7.48
N ASN A 124 -0.02 -3.02 -6.26
CA ASN A 124 0.96 -3.96 -5.76
C ASN A 124 1.09 -5.15 -6.71
N ILE A 125 2.31 -5.55 -7.02
CA ILE A 125 2.57 -6.77 -7.79
C ILE A 125 2.37 -7.96 -6.86
N THR A 126 1.69 -8.98 -7.36
CA THR A 126 1.50 -10.25 -6.65
C THR A 126 2.36 -11.35 -7.25
N ALA A 127 2.79 -12.27 -6.42
CA ALA A 127 3.62 -13.40 -6.80
C ALA A 127 3.26 -14.64 -5.95
N PRO A 128 3.63 -15.88 -6.36
CA PRO A 128 3.37 -17.07 -5.57
C PRO A 128 3.90 -16.92 -4.14
N ALA A 129 3.09 -17.34 -3.17
CA ALA A 129 3.45 -17.24 -1.75
C ALA A 129 4.65 -18.13 -1.37
N LEU A 130 4.85 -19.22 -2.10
CA LEU A 130 5.93 -20.19 -1.86
C LEU A 130 7.13 -19.96 -2.77
N ARG A 131 7.21 -18.82 -3.50
CA ARG A 131 8.36 -18.57 -4.37
C ARG A 131 9.68 -18.57 -3.59
N GLY A 132 10.72 -19.09 -4.21
CA GLY A 132 12.04 -19.25 -3.60
C GLY A 132 12.16 -20.48 -2.69
N VAL A 133 11.05 -21.21 -2.42
CA VAL A 133 11.03 -22.41 -1.57
C VAL A 133 10.23 -23.57 -2.14
N ASP A 134 9.42 -23.34 -3.18
CA ASP A 134 8.63 -24.40 -3.84
C ASP A 134 9.56 -25.22 -4.74
N PRO A 135 9.75 -26.53 -4.49
CA PRO A 135 10.62 -27.38 -5.32
C PRO A 135 10.13 -27.54 -6.76
N LEU A 136 8.89 -27.12 -7.06
CA LEU A 136 8.31 -27.20 -8.42
C LEU A 136 8.45 -25.87 -9.18
N GLU A 137 9.17 -24.91 -8.64
CA GLU A 137 9.47 -23.67 -9.35
C GLU A 137 10.36 -23.92 -10.56
N TYR A 138 10.04 -23.25 -11.68
CA TYR A 138 10.92 -23.27 -12.84
C TYR A 138 12.21 -22.49 -12.59
N PHE A 139 12.11 -21.38 -11.85
CA PHE A 139 13.20 -20.53 -11.36
C PHE A 139 12.69 -19.53 -10.33
N ASP A 140 13.57 -18.99 -9.50
CA ASP A 140 13.22 -17.94 -8.54
C ASP A 140 12.96 -16.61 -9.27
N ILE A 141 11.76 -16.06 -9.07
CA ILE A 141 11.30 -14.80 -9.66
C ILE A 141 11.39 -13.61 -8.70
N THR A 142 11.99 -13.77 -7.53
CA THR A 142 11.97 -12.75 -6.48
C THR A 142 12.55 -11.42 -6.94
N GLU A 143 13.71 -11.44 -7.60
CA GLU A 143 14.33 -10.20 -8.10
C GLU A 143 13.54 -9.62 -9.29
N LEU A 144 13.04 -10.43 -10.18
CA LEU A 144 12.19 -9.98 -11.29
C LEU A 144 10.93 -9.25 -10.79
N VAL A 145 10.31 -9.76 -9.72
CA VAL A 145 9.14 -9.12 -9.08
C VAL A 145 9.50 -7.75 -8.50
N LYS A 146 10.69 -7.63 -7.89
CA LYS A 146 11.18 -6.34 -7.34
C LYS A 146 11.46 -5.33 -8.46
N GLU A 147 12.17 -5.74 -9.50
CA GLU A 147 12.48 -4.87 -10.66
C GLU A 147 11.21 -4.39 -11.36
N ALA A 148 10.25 -5.28 -11.60
CA ALA A 148 8.96 -4.92 -12.17
C ALA A 148 8.18 -3.96 -11.29
N ALA A 149 8.23 -4.12 -9.96
CA ALA A 149 7.58 -3.22 -9.02
C ALA A 149 8.23 -1.82 -9.06
N ASP A 150 9.54 -1.74 -9.08
CA ASP A 150 10.29 -0.48 -9.19
C ASP A 150 9.98 0.24 -10.51
N TYR A 151 9.93 -0.51 -11.61
CA TYR A 151 9.55 0.03 -12.91
C TYR A 151 8.14 0.60 -12.91
N LEU A 152 7.16 -0.12 -12.37
CA LEU A 152 5.78 0.33 -12.30
C LEU A 152 5.58 1.50 -11.32
N LEU A 153 6.36 1.58 -10.24
CA LEU A 153 6.34 2.73 -9.33
C LEU A 153 6.78 4.02 -10.02
N SER A 154 7.70 3.94 -10.99
CA SER A 154 8.16 5.12 -11.75
C SER A 154 7.06 5.78 -12.60
N PHE A 155 5.95 5.08 -12.85
CA PHE A 155 4.82 5.63 -13.60
C PHE A 155 3.89 6.51 -12.74
N ILE A 156 3.98 6.39 -11.42
CA ILE A 156 3.12 7.15 -10.51
C ILE A 156 3.48 8.64 -10.57
N GLY A 157 2.50 9.46 -10.93
CA GLY A 157 2.69 10.90 -11.13
C GLY A 157 3.20 11.30 -12.51
N VAL A 158 3.54 10.32 -13.37
CA VAL A 158 4.05 10.57 -14.73
C VAL A 158 3.04 10.14 -15.78
N VAL A 159 2.36 9.02 -15.56
CA VAL A 159 1.39 8.44 -16.51
C VAL A 159 0.02 8.34 -15.85
N GLU A 160 -0.99 8.86 -16.53
CA GLU A 160 -2.38 8.66 -16.15
C GLU A 160 -2.90 7.36 -16.77
N LEU A 161 -3.35 6.45 -15.92
CA LEU A 161 -3.98 5.22 -16.35
C LEU A 161 -5.51 5.37 -16.35
N PRO A 162 -6.22 4.89 -17.38
CA PRO A 162 -7.69 4.93 -17.42
C PRO A 162 -8.32 4.07 -16.31
N ARG A 163 -7.62 3.06 -15.84
CA ARG A 163 -7.98 2.18 -14.73
C ARG A 163 -6.74 1.61 -14.06
N LYS A 164 -6.93 1.11 -12.83
CA LYS A 164 -5.88 0.39 -12.08
C LYS A 164 -5.28 -0.74 -12.93
N LEU A 165 -3.96 -0.79 -12.97
CA LEU A 165 -3.21 -1.92 -13.53
C LEU A 165 -2.84 -2.89 -12.41
N LYS A 166 -3.16 -4.16 -12.58
CA LYS A 166 -2.71 -5.25 -11.72
C LYS A 166 -1.80 -6.18 -12.48
N VAL A 167 -0.66 -6.51 -11.89
CA VAL A 167 0.32 -7.45 -12.44
C VAL A 167 0.53 -8.57 -11.44
N SER A 168 0.52 -9.80 -11.94
CA SER A 168 0.75 -11.00 -11.18
C SER A 168 1.76 -11.88 -11.87
N PHE A 169 2.74 -12.36 -11.13
CA PHE A 169 3.72 -13.33 -11.61
C PHE A 169 3.31 -14.74 -11.23
N LYS A 170 3.70 -15.69 -12.06
CA LYS A 170 3.53 -17.12 -11.83
C LYS A 170 4.79 -17.85 -12.32
N ASN A 171 5.33 -18.74 -11.52
CA ASN A 171 6.55 -19.49 -11.82
C ASN A 171 6.42 -21.00 -11.60
N THR A 172 5.20 -21.49 -11.35
CA THR A 172 4.90 -22.92 -11.23
C THR A 172 3.59 -23.27 -11.93
N GLY A 173 3.30 -24.53 -12.14
CA GLY A 173 2.05 -25.01 -12.69
C GLY A 173 0.87 -24.89 -11.73
N THR A 174 1.11 -24.88 -10.42
CA THR A 174 0.11 -25.10 -9.37
C THR A 174 -0.08 -23.92 -8.43
N ASN A 175 0.94 -23.12 -8.16
CA ASN A 175 0.95 -22.05 -7.17
C ASN A 175 0.77 -20.67 -7.82
N ALA A 176 -0.45 -20.35 -8.25
CA ALA A 176 -0.77 -19.07 -8.87
C ALA A 176 -1.38 -18.11 -7.86
N PRO A 177 -0.90 -16.85 -7.77
CA PRO A 177 -1.56 -15.83 -6.98
C PRO A 177 -2.89 -15.43 -7.62
N HIS A 178 -3.88 -15.10 -6.79
CA HIS A 178 -5.17 -14.60 -7.25
C HIS A 178 -5.12 -13.07 -7.41
N THR A 179 -5.57 -12.58 -8.55
CA THR A 179 -5.67 -11.14 -8.88
C THR A 179 -7.09 -10.69 -9.12
#